data_fa42548cda767decfd839c4d3f499009
#
_entry.id   fa42548cda767decfd839c4d3f499009
#
_cell.length_a   1.000
_cell.length_b   1.000
_cell.length_c   1.000
_cell.angle_alpha   90.00
_cell.angle_beta   90.00
_cell.angle_gamma   90.00
#
_symmetry.space_group_name_H-M   'P 1'
#
loop_
_entity.id
_entity.type
_entity.pdbx_description
1 polymer ?
#
loop_
_entity_poly.entity_id
_entity_poly.type
_entity_poly.pdbx_seq_one_letter_code
_entity_poly.pdbx_strand_id
1 'polypeptide(L)'
;MTYVPDNALYNVSKAGVVTLTKTFARDMGKHGIRVNAVGPGSIPTDLNAALYADPQKEIELCNKIPLGRRGTKDDIANCVLFLASEESSYLTGQVIYAEGGWLLV
;
A
#
# COMPACT_ATOMS: atom_id res chain seq x y z
N MET A 1 -4.86 -1.41 9.33
CA MET A 1 -3.44 -1.55 8.92
C MET A 1 -2.87 -2.82 9.54
N THR A 2 -2.24 -3.63 8.70
CA THR A 2 -1.59 -4.86 9.14
C THR A 2 -0.22 -4.54 9.73
N TYR A 3 0.15 -5.20 10.81
CA TYR A 3 1.49 -5.07 11.37
C TYR A 3 2.32 -6.32 11.12
N VAL A 4 3.64 -6.14 11.11
CA VAL A 4 4.59 -7.24 10.95
C VAL A 4 5.00 -7.72 12.35
N PRO A 5 4.75 -8.98 12.71
CA PRO A 5 5.18 -9.52 14.01
C PRO A 5 6.69 -9.35 14.22
N ASP A 6 7.06 -9.07 15.44
CA ASP A 6 8.46 -8.93 15.87
C ASP A 6 9.26 -7.84 15.14
N ASN A 7 8.57 -6.87 14.55
CA ASN A 7 9.22 -5.76 13.85
C ASN A 7 8.61 -4.41 14.26
N ALA A 8 8.87 -4.01 15.50
CA ALA A 8 8.29 -2.80 16.08
C ALA A 8 8.68 -1.52 15.31
N LEU A 9 9.94 -1.41 14.90
CA LEU A 9 10.42 -0.23 14.16
C LEU A 9 9.73 -0.10 12.81
N TYR A 10 9.57 -1.20 12.10
CA TYR A 10 8.86 -1.22 10.83
C TYR A 10 7.40 -0.77 11.02
N ASN A 11 6.71 -1.33 12.01
CA ASN A 11 5.31 -1.01 12.28
C ASN A 11 5.12 0.46 12.67
N VAL A 12 6.02 1.00 13.50
CA VAL A 12 5.99 2.42 13.89
C VAL A 12 6.22 3.31 12.67
N SER A 13 7.18 2.98 11.81
CA SER A 13 7.47 3.77 10.61
C SER A 13 6.27 3.80 9.65
N LYS A 14 5.59 2.67 9.46
CA LYS A 14 4.41 2.61 8.60
C LYS A 14 3.22 3.37 9.18
N ALA A 15 2.99 3.28 10.49
CA ALA A 15 1.97 4.08 11.17
C ALA A 15 2.30 5.57 11.09
N GLY A 16 3.58 5.91 11.19
CA GLY A 16 4.08 7.28 11.03
C GLY A 16 3.77 7.87 9.66
N VAL A 17 3.93 7.09 8.59
CA VAL A 17 3.59 7.53 7.23
C VAL A 17 2.11 7.87 7.10
N VAL A 18 1.22 7.07 7.68
CA VAL A 18 -0.23 7.35 7.67
C VAL A 18 -0.52 8.67 8.40
N THR A 19 0.07 8.86 9.57
CA THR A 19 -0.11 10.08 10.36
C THR A 19 0.43 11.30 9.64
N LEU A 20 1.64 11.22 9.04
CA LEU A 20 2.23 12.30 8.26
C LEU A 20 1.35 12.67 7.07
N THR A 21 0.82 11.68 6.35
CA THR A 21 -0.08 11.90 5.22
C THR A 21 -1.27 12.75 5.64
N LYS A 22 -1.93 12.39 6.73
CA LYS A 22 -3.09 13.12 7.25
C LYS A 22 -2.74 14.51 7.74
N THR A 23 -1.63 14.64 8.45
CA THR A 23 -1.17 15.93 8.98
C THR A 23 -0.83 16.89 7.84
N PHE A 24 -0.03 16.47 6.88
CA PHE A 24 0.33 17.31 5.74
C PHE A 24 -0.89 17.63 4.85
N ALA A 25 -1.78 16.68 4.66
CA ALA A 25 -3.02 16.94 3.91
C ALA A 25 -3.83 18.07 4.55
N ARG A 26 -3.95 18.04 5.87
CA ARG A 26 -4.66 19.07 6.63
C ARG A 26 -3.97 20.43 6.51
N ASP A 27 -2.66 20.45 6.70
CA ASP A 27 -1.89 21.71 6.73
C ASP A 27 -1.76 22.33 5.34
N MET A 28 -1.65 21.49 4.30
CA MET A 28 -1.37 21.95 2.94
C MET A 28 -2.63 22.17 2.11
N GLY A 29 -3.80 21.75 2.59
CA GLY A 29 -5.05 21.89 1.86
C GLY A 29 -5.39 23.33 1.52
N LYS A 30 -5.09 24.27 2.41
CA LYS A 30 -5.30 25.72 2.16
C LYS A 30 -4.46 26.26 1.01
N HIS A 31 -3.40 25.56 0.62
CA HIS A 31 -2.56 25.92 -0.52
C HIS A 31 -2.93 25.18 -1.79
N GLY A 32 -4.03 24.41 -1.78
CA GLY A 32 -4.44 23.60 -2.92
C GLY A 32 -3.54 22.38 -3.17
N ILE A 33 -2.76 21.96 -2.18
CA ILE A 33 -1.87 20.81 -2.29
C ILE A 33 -2.55 19.60 -1.64
N ARG A 34 -2.68 18.53 -2.42
CA ARG A 34 -3.22 17.26 -1.95
C ARG A 34 -2.08 16.34 -1.52
N VAL A 35 -2.29 15.59 -0.45
CA VAL A 35 -1.32 14.63 0.09
C VAL A 35 -2.04 13.33 0.35
N ASN A 36 -1.67 12.29 -0.35
CA ASN A 36 -2.24 10.96 -0.23
C ASN A 36 -1.13 9.92 -0.16
N ALA A 37 -1.48 8.72 0.20
CA ALA A 37 -0.54 7.61 0.28
C ALA A 37 -1.12 6.36 -0.39
N VAL A 38 -0.24 5.49 -0.86
CA VAL A 38 -0.59 4.17 -1.37
C VAL A 38 0.02 3.13 -0.44
N GLY A 39 -0.80 2.17 0.00
CA GLY A 39 -0.36 1.02 0.79
C GLY A 39 -0.36 -0.23 -0.09
N PRO A 40 0.81 -0.68 -0.57
CA PRO A 40 0.87 -1.89 -1.39
C PRO A 40 0.63 -3.15 -0.56
N GLY A 41 0.01 -4.16 -1.16
CA GLY A 41 -0.03 -5.51 -0.64
C GLY A 41 1.24 -6.28 -0.98
N SER A 42 1.11 -7.60 -1.11
CA SER A 42 2.24 -8.44 -1.51
C SER A 42 2.55 -8.27 -2.99
N ILE A 43 3.75 -7.78 -3.28
CA ILE A 43 4.25 -7.55 -4.64
C ILE A 43 5.62 -8.21 -4.77
N PRO A 44 5.88 -8.98 -5.84
CA PRO A 44 7.21 -9.54 -6.06
C PRO A 44 8.27 -8.45 -6.14
N THR A 45 9.27 -8.55 -5.29
CA THR A 45 10.43 -7.66 -5.24
C THR A 45 11.70 -8.47 -5.09
N ASP A 46 12.85 -7.86 -5.35
CA ASP A 46 14.13 -8.54 -5.14
C ASP A 46 14.34 -8.92 -3.67
N LEU A 47 13.79 -8.13 -2.74
CA LEU A 47 13.90 -8.39 -1.30
C LEU A 47 13.14 -9.64 -0.87
N ASN A 48 12.01 -9.97 -1.50
CA ASN A 48 11.18 -11.11 -1.11
C ASN A 48 11.27 -12.28 -2.10
N ALA A 49 12.08 -12.18 -3.14
CA ALA A 49 12.21 -13.22 -4.17
C ALA A 49 12.62 -14.57 -3.57
N ALA A 50 13.59 -14.58 -2.65
CA ALA A 50 14.05 -15.82 -2.01
C ALA A 50 12.95 -16.47 -1.15
N LEU A 51 12.13 -15.67 -0.47
CA LEU A 51 11.04 -16.18 0.36
C LEU A 51 9.98 -16.91 -0.45
N TYR A 52 9.68 -16.43 -1.66
CA TYR A 52 8.66 -16.99 -2.54
C TYR A 52 9.22 -17.76 -3.74
N ALA A 53 10.49 -18.16 -3.66
CA ALA A 53 11.11 -19.03 -4.67
C ALA A 53 10.49 -20.44 -4.69
N ASP A 54 9.97 -20.91 -3.54
CA ASP A 54 9.22 -22.14 -3.45
C ASP A 54 7.81 -21.96 -4.04
N PRO A 55 7.44 -22.67 -5.11
CA PRO A 55 6.11 -22.54 -5.72
C PRO A 55 4.97 -22.78 -4.74
N GLN A 56 5.15 -23.66 -3.75
CA GLN A 56 4.11 -23.95 -2.76
C GLN A 56 3.81 -22.74 -1.88
N LYS A 57 4.83 -21.99 -1.47
CA LYS A 57 4.65 -20.76 -0.69
C LYS A 57 3.93 -19.69 -1.47
N GLU A 58 4.23 -19.56 -2.76
CA GLU A 58 3.54 -18.63 -3.66
C GLU A 58 2.05 -19.00 -3.77
N ILE A 59 1.74 -20.27 -3.96
CA ILE A 59 0.35 -20.75 -4.03
C ILE A 59 -0.39 -20.48 -2.72
N GLU A 60 0.23 -20.79 -1.59
CA GLU A 60 -0.38 -20.57 -0.27
C GLU A 60 -0.67 -19.08 -0.04
N LEU A 61 0.25 -18.20 -0.44
CA LEU A 61 0.03 -16.77 -0.33
C LEU A 61 -1.12 -16.31 -1.23
N CYS A 62 -1.14 -16.72 -2.48
CA CYS A 62 -2.18 -16.33 -3.42
C CYS A 62 -3.57 -16.80 -2.96
N ASN A 63 -3.65 -17.97 -2.31
CA ASN A 63 -4.91 -18.49 -1.76
C ASN A 63 -5.45 -17.62 -0.61
N LYS A 64 -4.60 -16.84 0.05
CA LYS A 64 -5.00 -15.91 1.12
C LYS A 64 -5.44 -14.55 0.59
N ILE A 65 -5.18 -14.28 -0.67
CA ILE A 65 -5.52 -12.99 -1.29
C ILE A 65 -6.85 -13.16 -2.02
N PRO A 66 -7.90 -12.41 -1.68
CA PRO A 66 -9.22 -12.55 -2.32
C PRO A 66 -9.19 -12.48 -3.85
N LEU A 67 -8.36 -11.60 -4.45
CA LEU A 67 -8.22 -11.57 -5.90
C LEU A 67 -7.38 -12.73 -6.46
N GLY A 68 -6.81 -13.57 -5.61
CA GLY A 68 -6.14 -14.81 -6.02
C GLY A 68 -4.75 -14.65 -6.60
N ARG A 69 -4.18 -13.45 -6.53
CA ARG A 69 -2.85 -13.16 -7.07
C ARG A 69 -2.14 -12.08 -6.25
N ARG A 70 -0.82 -12.10 -6.31
CA ARG A 70 -0.03 -10.96 -5.83
C ARG A 70 -0.18 -9.80 -6.81
N GLY A 71 0.08 -8.60 -6.32
CA GLY A 71 0.09 -7.42 -7.17
C GLY A 71 1.33 -7.34 -8.06
N THR A 72 1.31 -6.40 -8.98
CA THR A 72 2.43 -6.05 -9.83
C THR A 72 2.89 -4.63 -9.56
N LYS A 73 4.08 -4.26 -10.02
CA LYS A 73 4.56 -2.87 -9.95
C LYS A 73 3.59 -1.94 -10.67
N ASP A 74 2.99 -2.38 -11.78
CA ASP A 74 2.01 -1.59 -12.51
C ASP A 74 0.71 -1.37 -11.72
N ASP A 75 0.27 -2.35 -10.94
CA ASP A 75 -0.89 -2.19 -10.06
C ASP A 75 -0.68 -0.99 -9.10
N ILE A 76 0.52 -0.85 -8.56
CA ILE A 76 0.86 0.26 -7.66
C ILE A 76 1.05 1.56 -8.44
N ALA A 77 1.76 1.51 -9.56
CA ALA A 77 1.98 2.68 -10.41
C ALA A 77 0.66 3.31 -10.87
N ASN A 78 -0.33 2.48 -11.20
CA ASN A 78 -1.67 2.94 -11.60
C ASN A 78 -2.39 3.67 -10.45
N CYS A 79 -2.24 3.22 -9.21
CA CYS A 79 -2.79 3.94 -8.05
C CYS A 79 -2.11 5.30 -7.88
N VAL A 80 -0.79 5.35 -8.01
CA VAL A 80 -0.04 6.61 -7.91
C VAL A 80 -0.45 7.56 -9.03
N LEU A 81 -0.58 7.07 -10.26
CA LEU A 81 -1.01 7.87 -11.41
C LEU A 81 -2.40 8.48 -11.17
N PHE A 82 -3.34 7.68 -10.68
CA PHE A 82 -4.68 8.18 -10.33
C PHE A 82 -4.60 9.30 -9.29
N LEU A 83 -3.84 9.08 -8.21
CA LEU A 83 -3.72 10.07 -7.13
C LEU A 83 -2.99 11.35 -7.58
N ALA A 84 -2.12 11.26 -8.57
CA ALA A 84 -1.41 12.40 -9.13
C ALA A 84 -2.24 13.16 -10.18
N SER A 85 -3.36 12.59 -10.64
CA SER A 85 -4.16 13.14 -11.71
C SER A 85 -5.31 14.03 -11.20
N GLU A 86 -5.89 14.80 -12.10
CA GLU A 86 -7.08 15.63 -11.82
C GLU A 86 -8.30 14.77 -11.47
N GLU A 87 -8.34 13.52 -11.87
CA GLU A 87 -9.44 12.61 -11.54
C GLU A 87 -9.61 12.39 -10.04
N SER A 88 -8.54 12.56 -9.25
CA SER A 88 -8.57 12.50 -7.81
C SER A 88 -8.55 13.87 -7.13
N SER A 89 -9.00 14.91 -7.81
CA SER A 89 -8.87 16.30 -7.35
C SER A 89 -9.53 16.62 -6.01
N TYR A 90 -10.50 15.82 -5.58
CA TYR A 90 -11.17 16.00 -4.29
C TYR A 90 -10.70 15.01 -3.21
N LEU A 91 -9.59 14.29 -3.46
CA LEU A 91 -9.01 13.33 -2.51
C LEU A 91 -7.75 13.91 -1.89
N THR A 92 -7.75 14.03 -0.56
CA THR A 92 -6.56 14.38 0.22
C THR A 92 -6.62 13.70 1.58
N GLY A 93 -5.48 13.37 2.15
CA GLY A 93 -5.38 12.70 3.43
C GLY A 93 -5.79 11.22 3.40
N GLN A 94 -5.88 10.64 2.22
CA GLN A 94 -6.33 9.26 2.07
C GLN A 94 -5.15 8.30 1.94
N VAL A 95 -5.34 7.09 2.44
CA VAL A 95 -4.45 5.97 2.18
C VAL A 95 -5.22 4.95 1.36
N ILE A 96 -4.76 4.69 0.15
CA ILE A 96 -5.38 3.70 -0.74
C ILE A 96 -4.56 2.42 -0.67
N TYR A 97 -5.18 1.34 -0.21
CA TYR A 97 -4.54 0.03 -0.09
C TYR A 97 -4.79 -0.77 -1.37
N ALA A 98 -3.73 -0.95 -2.15
CA ALA A 98 -3.75 -1.77 -3.36
C ALA A 98 -3.17 -3.16 -3.02
N GLU A 99 -4.04 -4.07 -2.53
CA GLU A 99 -3.59 -5.30 -1.86
C GLU A 99 -4.45 -6.54 -2.21
N GLY A 100 -5.33 -6.40 -3.20
CA GLY A 100 -6.15 -7.51 -3.67
C GLY A 100 -7.19 -8.03 -2.67
N GLY A 101 -7.51 -7.27 -1.65
CA GLY A 101 -8.44 -7.65 -0.59
C GLY A 101 -7.76 -8.37 0.59
N TRP A 102 -6.44 -8.44 0.61
CA TRP A 102 -5.70 -9.19 1.65
C TRP A 102 -6.01 -8.71 3.07
N LEU A 103 -6.26 -7.42 3.26
CA LEU A 103 -6.59 -6.87 4.58
C LEU A 103 -8.00 -7.24 5.05
N LEU A 104 -8.81 -7.86 4.20
CA LEU A 104 -10.17 -8.31 4.54
C LEU A 104 -10.18 -9.70 5.21
N VAL A 105 -9.08 -10.39 5.21
CA VAL A 105 -8.96 -11.77 5.70
C VAL A 105 -8.13 -11.88 6.97
#